data_e4cf5a058a96b8a381c50b40750b58b8
#
_entry.id   e4cf5a058a96b8a381c50b40750b58b8
#
_cell.length_a   1.000
_cell.length_b   1.000
_cell.length_c   1.000
_cell.angle_alpha   90.00
_cell.angle_beta   90.00
_cell.angle_gamma   90.00
#
_symmetry.space_group_name_H-M   'P 1'
#
loop_
_entity.id
_entity.type
_entity.pdbx_description
1 polymer ?
#
loop_
_entity_poly.entity_id
_entity_poly.type
_entity_poly.pdbx_seq_one_letter_code
_entity_poly.pdbx_strand_id
1 'polypeptide(L)'
;MAQASPCTELIRFSTGAEMPEGAICTTSRMLGGAHSVDCRWSYPYRDVLALHAFEDLLAMVTQCTDEEIVEDEAQVNHPDSYDLRQFRLGESVVSLSLKDKGALGQSLVFLRASQPAS
;
A
#
# COMPACT_ATOMS: atom_id res chain seq x y z
N MET A 1 -7.03 5.04 28.98
CA MET A 1 -6.23 5.75 27.97
C MET A 1 -6.44 5.11 26.62
N ALA A 2 -6.92 5.86 25.68
CA ALA A 2 -7.18 5.30 24.35
C ALA A 2 -5.86 5.18 23.58
N GLN A 3 -5.60 4.02 23.04
CA GLN A 3 -4.49 3.83 22.12
C GLN A 3 -4.91 4.37 20.75
N ALA A 4 -3.94 4.89 20.01
CA ALA A 4 -4.21 5.30 18.64
C ALA A 4 -4.67 4.07 17.86
N SER A 5 -5.79 4.18 17.16
CA SER A 5 -6.27 3.07 16.36
C SER A 5 -5.38 2.92 15.12
N PRO A 6 -5.29 1.71 14.54
CA PRO A 6 -4.58 1.54 13.28
C PRO A 6 -5.11 2.46 12.19
N CYS A 7 -6.39 2.81 12.26
CA CYS A 7 -6.99 3.71 11.27
C CYS A 7 -6.44 5.13 11.37
N THR A 8 -6.11 5.60 12.57
CA THR A 8 -5.45 6.90 12.73
C THR A 8 -4.08 6.89 12.05
N GLU A 9 -3.33 5.80 12.18
CA GLU A 9 -2.03 5.67 11.52
C GLU A 9 -2.18 5.67 10.00
N LEU A 10 -3.19 4.99 9.49
CA LEU A 10 -3.43 4.96 8.05
C LEU A 10 -3.78 6.35 7.52
N ILE A 11 -4.59 7.10 8.25
CA ILE A 11 -4.94 8.47 7.87
C ILE A 11 -3.70 9.35 7.85
N ARG A 12 -2.85 9.26 8.85
CA ARG A 12 -1.60 10.02 8.89
C ARG A 12 -0.66 9.66 7.76
N PHE A 13 -0.58 8.37 7.43
CA PHE A 13 0.18 7.92 6.28
C PHE A 13 -0.38 8.54 5.00
N SER A 14 -1.69 8.52 4.81
CA SER A 14 -2.31 8.99 3.58
C SER A 14 -2.09 10.48 3.34
N THR A 15 -1.87 11.27 4.39
CA THR A 15 -1.56 12.69 4.27
C THR A 15 -0.07 12.98 4.22
N GLY A 16 0.77 11.96 4.36
CA GLY A 16 2.21 12.14 4.39
C GLY A 16 2.76 12.60 5.73
N ALA A 17 1.92 12.62 6.77
CA ALA A 17 2.31 13.13 8.09
C ALA A 17 3.17 12.12 8.86
N GLU A 18 3.01 10.85 8.60
CA GLU A 18 3.72 9.80 9.31
C GLU A 18 4.01 8.63 8.38
N MET A 19 5.23 8.10 8.46
CA MET A 19 5.65 6.97 7.64
C MET A 19 5.77 5.72 8.51
N PRO A 20 5.41 4.54 7.97
CA PRO A 20 5.55 3.30 8.73
C PRO A 20 7.01 2.92 8.94
N GLU A 21 7.30 2.27 10.06
CA GLU A 21 8.64 1.81 10.37
C GLU A 21 9.11 0.73 9.41
N GLY A 22 10.39 0.73 9.14
CA GLY A 22 11.03 -0.32 8.35
C GLY A 22 10.81 -0.19 6.86
N ALA A 23 10.00 0.77 6.42
CA ALA A 23 9.72 0.97 5.01
C ALA A 23 10.63 2.03 4.41
N ILE A 24 10.90 1.89 3.12
CA ILE A 24 11.53 2.95 2.32
C ILE A 24 10.39 3.69 1.64
N CYS A 25 10.27 4.99 1.93
CA CYS A 25 9.14 5.77 1.46
C CYS A 25 9.58 6.92 0.57
N THR A 26 8.75 7.22 -0.43
CA THR A 26 8.93 8.37 -1.30
C THR A 26 7.61 9.10 -1.42
N THR A 27 7.70 10.42 -1.65
CA THR A 27 6.51 11.24 -1.90
C THR A 27 6.65 11.85 -3.28
N SER A 28 5.53 12.00 -3.96
CA SER A 28 5.50 12.57 -5.30
C SER A 28 4.40 13.60 -5.39
N ARG A 29 4.67 14.70 -6.07
CA ARG A 29 3.66 15.70 -6.39
C ARG A 29 3.47 15.74 -7.89
N MET A 30 2.21 15.77 -8.29
CA MET A 30 1.86 15.83 -9.69
C MET A 30 1.37 17.22 -10.04
N LEU A 31 1.34 17.53 -11.31
CA LEU A 31 0.73 18.76 -11.78
C LEU A 31 -0.71 18.83 -11.31
N GLY A 32 -1.15 20.02 -10.90
CA GLY A 32 -2.51 20.21 -10.41
C GLY A 32 -2.67 19.99 -8.91
N GLY A 33 -1.60 19.66 -8.19
CA GLY A 33 -1.65 19.54 -6.74
C GLY A 33 -1.92 18.14 -6.19
N ALA A 34 -2.16 17.17 -7.07
CA ALA A 34 -2.28 15.79 -6.63
C ALA A 34 -0.95 15.30 -6.07
N HIS A 35 -1.00 14.42 -5.07
CA HIS A 35 0.24 13.88 -4.51
C HIS A 35 0.04 12.43 -4.07
N SER A 36 1.16 11.73 -3.92
CA SER A 36 1.14 10.37 -3.45
C SER A 36 2.27 10.10 -2.48
N VAL A 37 2.06 9.13 -1.60
CA VAL A 37 3.05 8.59 -0.69
C VAL A 37 3.18 7.11 -1.02
N ASP A 38 4.41 6.66 -1.27
CA ASP A 38 4.70 5.27 -1.61
C ASP A 38 5.71 4.73 -0.61
N CYS A 39 5.37 3.62 0.02
CA CYS A 39 6.28 2.94 0.95
C CYS A 39 6.44 1.50 0.52
N ARG A 40 7.65 0.96 0.72
CA ARG A 40 7.91 -0.44 0.39
C ARG A 40 8.77 -1.10 1.47
N TRP A 41 8.53 -2.38 1.63
CA TRP A 41 9.32 -3.26 2.46
C TRP A 41 9.89 -4.36 1.57
N SER A 42 11.14 -4.74 1.80
CA SER A 42 11.82 -5.78 1.03
C SER A 42 12.07 -7.00 1.89
N TYR A 43 11.84 -8.16 1.30
CA TYR A 43 12.03 -9.46 1.96
C TYR A 43 12.77 -10.40 1.02
N PRO A 44 13.38 -11.46 1.52
CA PRO A 44 13.89 -12.52 0.64
C PRO A 44 12.78 -13.06 -0.24
N TYR A 45 13.15 -13.54 -1.41
CA TYR A 45 12.19 -14.01 -2.41
C TYR A 45 11.26 -15.08 -1.83
N ARG A 46 9.95 -14.82 -1.92
CA ARG A 46 8.87 -15.69 -1.43
C ARG A 46 8.98 -16.06 0.04
N ASP A 47 9.61 -15.19 0.83
CA ASP A 47 9.65 -15.37 2.27
C ASP A 47 8.23 -15.26 2.84
N VAL A 48 7.91 -16.16 3.77
CA VAL A 48 6.62 -16.15 4.43
C VAL A 48 6.37 -14.82 5.17
N LEU A 49 7.43 -14.14 5.60
CA LEU A 49 7.29 -12.84 6.26
C LEU A 49 6.73 -11.78 5.34
N ALA A 50 7.04 -11.85 4.04
CA ALA A 50 6.45 -10.93 3.05
C ALA A 50 4.95 -11.14 2.96
N LEU A 51 4.51 -12.38 2.90
CA LEU A 51 3.09 -12.71 2.86
C LEU A 51 2.38 -12.27 4.13
N HIS A 52 2.96 -12.51 5.30
CA HIS A 52 2.37 -12.09 6.56
C HIS A 52 2.27 -10.57 6.65
N ALA A 53 3.29 -9.85 6.21
CA ALA A 53 3.28 -8.40 6.20
C ALA A 53 2.16 -7.87 5.30
N PHE A 54 2.01 -8.46 4.12
CA PHE A 54 0.95 -8.09 3.20
C PHE A 54 -0.43 -8.37 3.82
N GLU A 55 -0.61 -9.53 4.41
CA GLU A 55 -1.89 -9.90 5.01
C GLU A 55 -2.26 -9.01 6.20
N ASP A 56 -1.28 -8.67 7.04
CA ASP A 56 -1.51 -7.77 8.18
C ASP A 56 -1.91 -6.37 7.71
N LEU A 57 -1.23 -5.85 6.69
CA LEU A 57 -1.58 -4.56 6.11
C LEU A 57 -2.95 -4.61 5.46
N LEU A 58 -3.26 -5.71 4.77
CA LEU A 58 -4.55 -5.87 4.11
C LEU A 58 -5.69 -5.87 5.12
N ALA A 59 -5.52 -6.55 6.25
CA ALA A 59 -6.52 -6.58 7.30
C ALA A 59 -6.74 -5.17 7.87
N MET A 60 -5.67 -4.42 8.12
CA MET A 60 -5.77 -3.06 8.65
C MET A 60 -6.43 -2.13 7.63
N VAL A 61 -6.01 -2.18 6.38
CA VAL A 61 -6.55 -1.32 5.32
C VAL A 61 -8.03 -1.64 5.08
N THR A 62 -8.39 -2.92 5.07
CA THR A 62 -9.78 -3.33 4.88
C THR A 62 -10.69 -2.79 5.99
N GLN A 63 -10.21 -2.80 7.23
CA GLN A 63 -10.97 -2.28 8.37
C GLN A 63 -11.13 -0.77 8.35
N CYS A 64 -10.16 -0.08 7.78
CA CYS A 64 -10.05 1.38 7.94
C CYS A 64 -10.50 2.17 6.73
N THR A 65 -10.89 1.50 5.65
CA THR A 65 -11.29 2.16 4.41
C THR A 65 -12.78 1.99 4.17
N ASP A 66 -13.32 2.80 3.27
CA ASP A 66 -14.75 2.83 2.99
C ASP A 66 -15.17 1.63 2.15
N GLU A 67 -14.45 1.35 1.09
CA GLU A 67 -14.77 0.24 0.20
C GLU A 67 -13.56 -0.17 -0.62
N GLU A 68 -13.55 -1.42 -1.04
CA GLU A 68 -12.53 -1.91 -1.96
C GLU A 68 -12.92 -1.54 -3.39
N ILE A 69 -11.95 -1.04 -4.14
CA ILE A 69 -12.15 -0.73 -5.57
C ILE A 69 -11.87 -2.02 -6.33
N VAL A 70 -12.91 -2.56 -6.96
CA VAL A 70 -12.78 -3.77 -7.77
C VAL A 70 -12.74 -3.35 -9.22
N GLU A 71 -11.65 -3.68 -9.91
CA GLU A 71 -11.50 -3.38 -11.32
C GLU A 71 -11.67 -4.66 -12.12
N ASP A 72 -12.43 -4.56 -13.19
CA ASP A 72 -12.62 -5.65 -14.14
C ASP A 72 -11.49 -5.73 -15.14
N GLU A 73 -10.30 -5.38 -14.71
CA GLU A 73 -9.16 -5.42 -15.60
C GLU A 73 -8.83 -6.85 -15.98
N ALA A 74 -8.53 -7.02 -17.24
CA ALA A 74 -8.04 -8.31 -17.70
C ALA A 74 -6.77 -8.65 -16.93
N GLN A 75 -6.69 -9.89 -16.50
CA GLN A 75 -5.51 -10.37 -15.80
C GLN A 75 -4.29 -10.19 -16.69
N VAL A 76 -3.34 -9.42 -16.23
CA VAL A 76 -2.09 -9.28 -16.94
C VAL A 76 -1.19 -10.43 -16.53
N ASN A 77 -0.75 -11.20 -17.51
CA ASN A 77 0.17 -12.30 -17.25
C ASN A 77 1.57 -11.72 -17.03
N HIS A 78 1.93 -11.61 -15.77
CA HIS A 78 3.30 -11.24 -15.40
C HIS A 78 4.10 -12.49 -15.10
N PRO A 79 5.38 -12.53 -15.47
CA PRO A 79 6.24 -13.65 -15.10
C PRO A 79 6.47 -13.73 -13.60
N ASP A 80 6.27 -12.61 -12.87
CA ASP A 80 6.37 -12.56 -11.42
C ASP A 80 4.98 -12.59 -10.80
N SER A 81 4.87 -13.19 -9.63
CA SER A 81 3.66 -13.12 -8.83
C SER A 81 3.33 -11.69 -8.48
N TYR A 82 2.04 -11.36 -8.51
CA TYR A 82 1.60 -10.00 -8.25
C TYR A 82 0.17 -10.01 -7.69
N ASP A 83 0.00 -9.39 -6.53
CA ASP A 83 -1.30 -9.22 -5.91
C ASP A 83 -1.49 -7.74 -5.61
N LEU A 84 -2.55 -7.15 -6.14
CA LEU A 84 -2.85 -5.73 -5.95
C LEU A 84 -4.26 -5.58 -5.43
N ARG A 85 -4.39 -4.83 -4.33
CA ARG A 85 -5.69 -4.49 -3.77
C ARG A 85 -5.75 -2.98 -3.57
N GLN A 86 -6.87 -2.38 -3.93
CA GLN A 86 -7.06 -0.93 -3.83
C GLN A 86 -8.32 -0.62 -3.05
N PHE A 87 -8.27 0.44 -2.26
CA PHE A 87 -9.36 0.82 -1.36
C PHE A 87 -9.55 2.32 -1.37
N ARG A 88 -10.77 2.74 -1.11
CA ARG A 88 -11.12 4.15 -1.04
C ARG A 88 -11.12 4.60 0.42
N LEU A 89 -10.40 5.68 0.71
CA LEU A 89 -10.35 6.29 2.03
C LEU A 89 -10.67 7.77 1.88
N GLY A 90 -11.97 8.13 2.04
CA GLY A 90 -12.42 9.47 1.72
C GLY A 90 -12.17 9.77 0.24
N GLU A 91 -11.42 10.82 -0.04
CA GLU A 91 -11.03 11.17 -1.40
C GLU A 91 -9.73 10.52 -1.85
N SER A 92 -9.06 9.83 -0.94
CA SER A 92 -7.80 9.17 -1.21
C SER A 92 -8.02 7.75 -1.71
N VAL A 93 -7.03 7.24 -2.44
CA VAL A 93 -6.99 5.83 -2.83
C VAL A 93 -5.77 5.22 -2.16
N VAL A 94 -6.00 4.14 -1.42
CA VAL A 94 -4.94 3.39 -0.76
C VAL A 94 -4.75 2.09 -1.54
N SER A 95 -3.52 1.84 -1.98
CA SER A 95 -3.17 0.63 -2.73
C SER A 95 -2.18 -0.19 -1.93
N LEU A 96 -2.37 -1.49 -1.97
CA LEU A 96 -1.50 -2.44 -1.29
C LEU A 96 -1.15 -3.53 -2.27
N SER A 97 0.13 -3.85 -2.42
CA SER A 97 0.54 -4.89 -3.34
C SER A 97 1.67 -5.73 -2.79
N LEU A 98 1.71 -6.97 -3.25
CA LEU A 98 2.81 -7.91 -2.99
C LEU A 98 3.34 -8.35 -4.33
N LYS A 99 4.63 -8.16 -4.56
CA LYS A 99 5.29 -8.54 -5.80
C LYS A 99 6.48 -9.43 -5.51
N ASP A 100 6.49 -10.61 -6.11
CA ASP A 100 7.65 -11.50 -6.07
C ASP A 100 8.53 -11.21 -7.28
N LYS A 101 9.74 -10.74 -7.03
CA LYS A 101 10.70 -10.36 -8.06
C LYS A 101 11.82 -11.39 -8.10
N GLY A 102 11.61 -12.47 -8.85
CA GLY A 102 12.57 -13.57 -8.94
C GLY A 102 13.94 -13.14 -9.42
N ALA A 103 14.00 -12.26 -10.41
CA ALA A 103 15.27 -11.78 -10.95
C ALA A 103 16.09 -10.99 -9.94
N LEU A 104 15.45 -10.39 -8.95
CA LEU A 104 16.11 -9.61 -7.89
C LEU A 104 16.30 -10.42 -6.62
N GLY A 105 15.76 -11.65 -6.55
CA GLY A 105 15.79 -12.46 -5.35
C GLY A 105 15.02 -11.83 -4.20
N GLN A 106 13.98 -11.05 -4.48
CA GLN A 106 13.24 -10.30 -3.47
C GLN A 106 11.74 -10.44 -3.66
N SER A 107 11.03 -10.29 -2.54
CA SER A 107 9.60 -10.05 -2.54
C SER A 107 9.37 -8.68 -1.92
N LEU A 108 8.52 -7.88 -2.54
CA LEU A 108 8.30 -6.50 -2.14
C LEU A 108 6.84 -6.30 -1.75
N VAL A 109 6.63 -5.65 -0.61
CA VAL A 109 5.30 -5.22 -0.18
C VAL A 109 5.25 -3.71 -0.34
N PHE A 110 4.24 -3.22 -1.07
CA PHE A 110 4.04 -1.79 -1.31
C PHE A 110 2.77 -1.31 -0.65
N LEU A 111 2.85 -0.13 -0.06
CA LEU A 111 1.68 0.59 0.43
C LEU A 111 1.74 1.98 -0.16
N ARG A 112 0.68 2.38 -0.83
CA ARG A 112 0.61 3.68 -1.49
C ARG A 112 -0.69 4.37 -1.14
N ALA A 113 -0.62 5.67 -0.93
CA ALA A 113 -1.80 6.51 -0.81
C ALA A 113 -1.69 7.66 -1.81
N SER A 114 -2.74 7.84 -2.61
CA SER A 114 -2.82 8.93 -3.59
C SER A 114 -3.93 9.87 -3.19
N GLN A 115 -3.67 11.17 -3.21
CA GLN A 115 -4.67 12.18 -2.92
C GLN A 115 -4.89 13.05 -4.15
N PRO A 116 -6.16 13.36 -4.47
CA PRO A 116 -6.44 14.24 -5.60
C PRO A 116 -6.01 15.67 -5.29
N ALA A 117 -5.93 16.49 -6.33
CA ALA A 117 -5.73 17.91 -6.19
C ALA A 117 -6.93 18.51 -5.46
N SER A 118 -6.69 19.40 -4.55
CA SER A 118 -7.75 20.11 -3.84
C SER A 118 -8.15 21.39 -4.57
#